data_be89d1ce2a7340d4ad99e3310bbc2035
#
_entry.id   be89d1ce2a7340d4ad99e3310bbc2035
#
_cell.length_a   1.000
_cell.length_b   1.000
_cell.length_c   1.000
_cell.angle_alpha   90.00
_cell.angle_beta   90.00
_cell.angle_gamma   90.00
#
_symmetry.space_group_name_H-M   'P 1'
#
loop_
_entity.id
_entity.type
_entity.pdbx_description
1 polymer ?
#
loop_
_entity_poly.entity_id
_entity_poly.type
_entity_poly.pdbx_seq_one_letter_code
_entity_poly.pdbx_strand_id
1 'polypeptide(L)'
;MNTLTWHGHSAFAITSNKKTILIDPWFDGNPSAKATAENIEADLVMVTHDHGDHVGQALEICRRTGATLGCIVELAAKLKSQGLPDSQVLNGIGFNI
;
A
#
# COMPACT_ATOMS: atom_id res chain seq x y z
N MET A 1 -4.62 -5.68 -20.59
CA MET A 1 -4.38 -6.95 -19.89
C MET A 1 -4.12 -6.70 -18.42
N ASN A 2 -4.75 -7.48 -17.57
CA ASN A 2 -4.58 -7.37 -16.12
C ASN A 2 -3.54 -8.36 -15.65
N THR A 3 -2.66 -7.92 -14.76
CA THR A 3 -1.63 -8.76 -14.18
C THR A 3 -1.76 -8.74 -12.67
N LEU A 4 -1.78 -9.93 -12.06
CA LEU A 4 -1.73 -10.10 -10.61
C LEU A 4 -0.38 -10.66 -10.24
N THR A 5 0.35 -9.97 -9.38
CA THR A 5 1.66 -10.42 -8.92
C THR A 5 1.61 -10.65 -7.42
N TRP A 6 2.02 -11.83 -6.97
CA TRP A 6 2.18 -12.13 -5.56
C TRP A 6 3.61 -11.81 -5.14
N HIS A 7 3.75 -10.97 -4.11
CA HIS A 7 5.06 -10.54 -3.60
C HIS A 7 5.45 -11.25 -2.30
N GLY A 8 4.68 -12.25 -1.91
CA GLY A 8 4.93 -12.98 -0.66
C GLY A 8 3.96 -12.57 0.44
N HIS A 9 3.63 -13.51 1.33
CA HIS A 9 2.67 -13.32 2.41
C HIS A 9 1.35 -12.76 1.86
N SER A 10 0.90 -11.61 2.29
CA SER A 10 -0.33 -10.99 1.80
C SER A 10 -0.07 -9.82 0.84
N ALA A 11 1.16 -9.66 0.38
CA ALA A 11 1.52 -8.56 -0.50
C ALA A 11 1.23 -8.92 -1.95
N PHE A 12 0.30 -8.18 -2.57
CA PHE A 12 -0.11 -8.37 -3.95
C PHE A 12 -0.07 -7.07 -4.72
N ALA A 13 0.21 -7.16 -6.01
CA ALA A 13 0.08 -6.04 -6.93
C ALA A 13 -0.87 -6.42 -8.06
N ILE A 14 -1.79 -5.53 -8.37
CA ILE A 14 -2.69 -5.68 -9.52
C ILE A 14 -2.39 -4.54 -10.48
N THR A 15 -1.99 -4.89 -11.70
CA THR A 15 -1.70 -3.92 -12.73
C THR A 15 -2.73 -4.03 -13.84
N SER A 16 -3.35 -2.90 -14.19
CA SER A 16 -4.37 -2.82 -15.23
C SER A 16 -4.28 -1.45 -15.89
N ASN A 17 -4.22 -1.39 -17.22
CA ASN A 17 -4.17 -0.14 -17.98
C ASN A 17 -3.06 0.80 -17.49
N LYS A 18 -1.89 0.26 -17.20
CA LYS A 18 -0.72 1.00 -16.71
C LYS A 18 -0.90 1.60 -15.32
N LYS A 19 -1.93 1.19 -14.60
CA LYS A 19 -2.15 1.57 -13.20
C LYS A 19 -1.88 0.38 -12.31
N THR A 20 -1.27 0.62 -11.16
CA THR A 20 -0.92 -0.44 -10.21
C THR A 20 -1.58 -0.19 -8.87
N ILE A 21 -2.29 -1.20 -8.38
CA ILE A 21 -2.82 -1.25 -7.02
C ILE A 21 -1.94 -2.20 -6.23
N LEU A 22 -1.40 -1.73 -5.12
CA LEU A 22 -0.55 -2.52 -4.24
C LEU A 22 -1.32 -2.79 -2.96
N ILE A 23 -1.39 -4.05 -2.55
CA ILE A 23 -2.15 -4.48 -1.37
C ILE A 23 -1.20 -5.03 -0.34
N ASP A 24 -1.32 -4.56 0.92
CA ASP A 24 -0.54 -5.01 2.07
C ASP A 24 0.97 -5.07 1.75
N PRO A 25 1.61 -3.92 1.50
CA PRO A 25 2.94 -3.85 0.90
C PRO A 25 4.08 -4.09 1.90
N TRP A 26 4.11 -5.28 2.46
CA TRP A 26 5.20 -5.70 3.35
C TRP A 26 6.33 -6.32 2.53
N PHE A 27 7.43 -5.61 2.38
CA PHE A 27 8.60 -6.06 1.63
C PHE A 27 9.80 -6.34 2.53
N ASP A 28 10.15 -5.41 3.40
CA ASP A 28 11.28 -5.58 4.31
C ASP A 28 10.98 -6.67 5.34
N GLY A 29 11.77 -7.73 5.30
CA GLY A 29 11.55 -8.89 6.17
C GLY A 29 10.67 -9.97 5.56
N ASN A 30 10.09 -9.73 4.39
CA ASN A 30 9.28 -10.72 3.68
C ASN A 30 10.21 -11.66 2.90
N PRO A 31 10.33 -12.94 3.31
CA PRO A 31 11.31 -13.84 2.70
C PRO A 31 11.01 -14.19 1.25
N SER A 32 9.78 -14.00 0.80
CA SER A 32 9.37 -14.33 -0.57
C SER A 32 9.38 -13.11 -1.49
N ALA A 33 9.58 -11.91 -0.96
CA ALA A 33 9.54 -10.70 -1.79
C ALA A 33 10.79 -10.59 -2.64
N LYS A 34 10.60 -10.36 -3.94
CA LYS A 34 11.69 -10.12 -4.89
C LYS A 34 11.81 -8.65 -5.24
N ALA A 35 10.73 -7.89 -5.06
CA ALA A 35 10.74 -6.44 -5.21
C ALA A 35 11.12 -5.79 -3.89
N THR A 36 11.45 -4.51 -3.93
CA THR A 36 11.77 -3.73 -2.72
C THR A 36 10.88 -2.50 -2.65
N ALA A 37 10.70 -1.98 -1.43
CA ALA A 37 9.92 -0.77 -1.23
C ALA A 37 10.49 0.43 -1.98
N GLU A 38 11.79 0.44 -2.22
CA GLU A 38 12.47 1.51 -2.94
C GLU A 38 12.22 1.47 -4.44
N ASN A 39 11.86 0.31 -4.99
CA ASN A 39 11.72 0.11 -6.43
C ASN A 39 10.30 -0.11 -6.90
N ILE A 40 9.40 -0.54 -6.03
CA ILE A 40 8.03 -0.85 -6.44
C ILE A 40 7.27 0.43 -6.84
N GLU A 41 6.48 0.34 -7.88
CA GLU A 41 5.61 1.43 -8.32
C GLU A 41 4.18 1.15 -7.88
N ALA A 42 3.44 2.23 -7.57
CA ALA A 42 2.04 2.10 -7.21
C ALA A 42 1.30 3.41 -7.47
N ASP A 43 0.03 3.30 -7.82
CA ASP A 43 -0.89 4.42 -7.96
C ASP A 43 -1.86 4.47 -6.79
N LEU A 44 -2.18 3.30 -6.25
CA LEU A 44 -3.03 3.15 -5.08
C LEU A 44 -2.41 2.07 -4.19
N VAL A 45 -2.29 2.36 -2.90
CA VAL A 45 -1.85 1.38 -1.90
C VAL A 45 -3.01 1.13 -0.96
N MET A 46 -3.38 -0.13 -0.81
CA MET A 46 -4.45 -0.54 0.09
C MET A 46 -3.88 -1.43 1.19
N VAL A 47 -4.26 -1.15 2.44
CA VAL A 47 -3.83 -1.94 3.59
C VAL A 47 -5.07 -2.49 4.28
N THR A 48 -5.11 -3.81 4.45
CA THR A 48 -6.30 -4.49 4.98
C THR A 48 -6.49 -4.27 6.48
N HIS A 49 -5.39 -4.20 7.24
CA HIS A 49 -5.45 -3.95 8.69
C HIS A 49 -4.09 -3.51 9.22
N ASP A 50 -4.08 -2.97 10.44
CA ASP A 50 -2.88 -2.39 11.05
C ASP A 50 -2.03 -3.45 11.77
N HIS A 51 -1.42 -4.34 10.98
CA HIS A 51 -0.39 -5.25 11.45
C HIS A 51 0.87 -5.01 10.63
N GLY A 52 2.04 -5.13 11.25
CA GLY A 52 3.32 -4.79 10.62
C GLY A 52 3.61 -5.56 9.33
N ASP A 53 3.21 -6.84 9.28
CA ASP A 53 3.39 -7.69 8.10
C ASP A 53 2.34 -7.44 7.00
N HIS A 54 1.50 -6.44 7.18
CA HIS A 54 0.52 -5.97 6.19
C HIS A 54 0.74 -4.50 5.84
N VAL A 55 0.89 -3.63 6.85
CA VAL A 55 1.21 -2.22 6.64
C VAL A 55 2.57 -2.09 5.95
N GLY A 56 3.54 -2.85 6.43
CA GLY A 56 4.88 -2.88 5.87
C GLY A 56 5.44 -1.49 5.59
N GLN A 57 5.79 -1.24 4.35
CA GLN A 57 6.38 0.02 3.90
C GLN A 57 5.36 0.91 3.17
N ALA A 58 4.07 0.79 3.51
CA ALA A 58 3.01 1.57 2.86
C ALA A 58 3.29 3.08 2.89
N LEU A 59 3.71 3.61 4.05
CA LEU A 59 4.01 5.02 4.19
C LEU A 59 5.13 5.46 3.24
N GLU A 60 6.23 4.72 3.26
CA GLU A 60 7.39 5.02 2.42
C GLU A 60 7.05 4.98 0.94
N ILE A 61 6.31 3.96 0.52
CA ILE A 61 5.91 3.79 -0.88
C ILE A 61 4.98 4.91 -1.32
N CYS A 62 3.98 5.25 -0.51
CA CYS A 62 3.07 6.36 -0.85
C CYS A 62 3.81 7.69 -0.94
N ARG A 63 4.75 7.95 -0.03
CA ARG A 63 5.51 9.20 -0.06
C ARG A 63 6.41 9.28 -1.27
N ARG A 64 7.03 8.19 -1.65
CA ARG A 64 7.94 8.16 -2.81
C ARG A 64 7.20 8.24 -4.14
N THR A 65 6.11 7.50 -4.28
CA THR A 65 5.39 7.38 -5.55
C THR A 65 4.29 8.41 -5.75
N GLY A 66 3.82 9.04 -4.68
CA GLY A 66 2.63 9.88 -4.73
C GLY A 66 1.34 9.07 -4.73
N ALA A 67 1.41 7.77 -4.48
CA ALA A 67 0.23 6.91 -4.49
C ALA A 67 -0.78 7.33 -3.40
N THR A 68 -2.04 7.04 -3.68
CA THR A 68 -3.12 7.25 -2.72
C THR A 68 -3.19 6.05 -1.77
N LEU A 69 -3.38 6.32 -0.48
CA LEU A 69 -3.55 5.29 0.53
C LEU A 69 -5.03 5.03 0.79
N GLY A 70 -5.42 3.75 0.78
CA GLY A 70 -6.74 3.32 1.20
C GLY A 70 -6.62 2.33 2.35
N CYS A 71 -7.24 2.64 3.50
CA CYS A 71 -7.22 1.79 4.69
C CYS A 71 -8.27 2.26 5.68
N ILE A 72 -8.37 1.60 6.83
CA ILE A 72 -9.29 2.03 7.89
C ILE A 72 -8.88 3.40 8.41
N VAL A 73 -9.85 4.14 8.95
CA VAL A 73 -9.68 5.52 9.41
C VAL A 73 -8.56 5.65 10.44
N GLU A 74 -8.49 4.73 11.38
CA GLU A 74 -7.50 4.74 12.46
C GLU A 74 -6.07 4.63 11.92
N LEU A 75 -5.86 3.74 10.95
CA LEU A 75 -4.54 3.60 10.33
C LEU A 75 -4.21 4.81 9.47
N ALA A 76 -5.18 5.35 8.75
CA ALA A 76 -4.99 6.56 7.97
C ALA A 76 -4.53 7.72 8.84
N ALA A 77 -5.18 7.91 10.00
CA ALA A 77 -4.80 8.95 10.96
C ALA A 77 -3.37 8.75 11.46
N LYS A 78 -3.00 7.50 11.76
CA LYS A 78 -1.65 7.16 12.22
C LYS A 78 -0.60 7.52 11.17
N LEU A 79 -0.83 7.14 9.92
CA LEU A 79 0.14 7.41 8.85
C LEU A 79 0.21 8.90 8.50
N LYS A 80 -0.91 9.61 8.57
CA LYS A 80 -0.89 11.07 8.41
C LYS A 80 -0.04 11.73 9.51
N SER A 81 -0.13 11.25 10.74
CA SER A 81 0.70 11.77 11.84
C SER A 81 2.18 11.47 11.64
N GLN A 82 2.51 10.48 10.83
CA GLN A 82 3.88 10.08 10.51
C GLN A 82 4.40 10.73 9.22
N GLY A 83 3.65 11.64 8.63
CA GLY A 83 4.11 12.44 7.51
C GLY A 83 3.44 12.20 6.17
N LEU A 84 2.41 11.37 6.10
CA LEU A 84 1.68 11.20 4.85
C LEU A 84 0.75 12.38 4.62
N PRO A 85 0.85 13.08 3.46
CA PRO A 85 -0.03 14.20 3.17
C PRO A 85 -1.50 13.78 3.14
N ASP A 86 -2.37 14.63 3.68
CA ASP A 86 -3.80 14.39 3.70
C ASP A 86 -4.37 14.17 2.29
N SER A 87 -3.79 14.84 1.29
CA SER A 87 -4.22 14.70 -0.11
C SER A 87 -3.98 13.30 -0.69
N GLN A 88 -3.14 12.50 -0.05
CA GLN A 88 -2.86 11.14 -0.50
C GLN A 88 -3.68 10.08 0.23
N VAL A 89 -4.68 10.46 1.01
CA VAL A 89 -5.52 9.53 1.75
C VAL A 89 -6.94 9.57 1.20
N LEU A 90 -7.53 8.39 0.97
CA LEU A 90 -8.93 8.30 0.57
C LEU A 90 -9.82 8.69 1.76
N ASN A 91 -10.48 9.84 1.66
CA ASN A 91 -11.35 10.36 2.72
C ASN A 91 -12.78 9.87 2.55
N GLY A 92 -13.43 9.54 3.65
CA GLY A 92 -14.85 9.21 3.68
C GLY A 92 -15.19 7.86 3.11
N ILE A 93 -14.17 7.13 2.66
CA ILE A 93 -14.36 5.75 2.25
C ILE A 93 -13.83 4.91 3.39
N GLY A 94 -14.66 4.71 4.38
CA GLY A 94 -14.42 3.58 5.23
C GLY A 94 -14.51 2.36 4.34
N PHE A 95 -13.53 1.48 4.40
CA PHE A 95 -13.71 0.19 3.79
C PHE A 95 -14.76 -0.55 4.60
N ASN A 96 -15.98 -0.13 4.44
CA ASN A 96 -17.12 -0.87 4.94
C ASN A 96 -17.34 -2.02 3.97
N ILE A 97 -16.50 -2.97 4.15
CA ILE A 97 -16.68 -4.18 3.40
C ILE A 97 -17.38 -5.18 4.29
#